data_d5d4a528cefc69f82df48f2f9dc2f75d
#
_entry.id   d5d4a528cefc69f82df48f2f9dc2f75d
#
_cell.length_a   1.000
_cell.length_b   1.000
_cell.length_c   1.000
_cell.angle_alpha   90.00
_cell.angle_beta   90.00
_cell.angle_gamma   90.00
#
_symmetry.space_group_name_H-M   'P 1'
#
loop_
_entity.id
_entity.type
_entity.pdbx_description
1 polymer ?
#
loop_
_entity_poly.entity_id
_entity_poly.type
_entity_poly.pdbx_seq_one_letter_code
_entity_poly.pdbx_strand_id
1 'polypeptide(L)'
;MKVFLLNRCFARRMALLLLAFCSAVMARDLDQDEALRLRQQGVILPLEQLLQQAMGRYPGAKLLEAELEEKHDVYIYEVELLTPEGVVRELDINASTGRLLKDKED
;
A
#
# COMPACT_ATOMS: atom_id res chain seq x y z
N MET A 1 0.74 21.22 -36.32
CA MET A 1 0.98 22.35 -35.42
C MET A 1 -0.14 22.55 -34.42
N LYS A 2 -1.40 22.70 -34.88
CA LYS A 2 -2.53 22.91 -33.98
C LYS A 2 -2.77 21.72 -33.04
N VAL A 3 -2.62 20.51 -33.53
CA VAL A 3 -2.80 19.30 -32.73
C VAL A 3 -1.74 19.24 -31.64
N PHE A 4 -0.52 19.65 -31.96
CA PHE A 4 0.56 19.66 -31.00
C PHE A 4 0.31 20.64 -29.86
N LEU A 5 -0.22 21.82 -30.18
CA LEU A 5 -0.56 22.82 -29.17
C LEU A 5 -1.70 22.35 -28.26
N LEU A 6 -2.70 21.69 -28.83
CA LEU A 6 -3.79 21.10 -28.07
C LEU A 6 -3.29 20.05 -27.08
N ASN A 7 -2.37 19.20 -27.51
CA ASN A 7 -1.79 18.19 -26.66
C ASN A 7 -1.04 18.79 -25.48
N ARG A 8 -0.34 19.91 -25.70
CA ARG A 8 0.34 20.60 -24.62
C ARG A 8 -0.63 21.14 -23.57
N CYS A 9 -1.71 21.76 -24.01
CA CYS A 9 -2.71 22.29 -23.11
C CYS A 9 -3.38 21.16 -22.32
N PHE A 10 -3.67 20.07 -22.99
CA PHE A 10 -4.25 18.90 -22.36
C PHE A 10 -3.31 18.31 -21.30
N ALA A 11 -2.03 18.18 -21.64
CA ALA A 11 -1.04 17.66 -20.70
C ALA A 11 -0.91 18.54 -19.46
N ARG A 12 -0.96 19.85 -19.60
CA ARG A 12 -0.91 20.77 -18.46
C ARG A 12 -2.12 20.60 -17.55
N ARG A 13 -3.30 20.47 -18.12
CA ARG A 13 -4.53 20.28 -17.35
C ARG A 13 -4.49 18.95 -16.60
N MET A 14 -4.00 17.91 -17.23
CA MET A 14 -3.85 16.62 -16.58
C MET A 14 -2.86 16.68 -15.43
N ALA A 15 -1.73 17.37 -15.61
CA ALA A 15 -0.75 17.53 -14.56
C ALA A 15 -1.33 18.27 -13.35
N LEU A 16 -2.11 19.31 -13.56
CA LEU A 16 -2.75 20.06 -12.50
C LEU A 16 -3.75 19.20 -11.73
N LEU A 17 -4.54 18.41 -12.45
CA LEU A 17 -5.49 17.50 -11.81
C LEU A 17 -4.79 16.45 -10.96
N LEU A 18 -3.69 15.89 -11.47
CA LEU A 18 -2.91 14.92 -10.72
C LEU A 18 -2.33 15.51 -9.43
N LEU A 19 -1.83 16.74 -9.51
CA LEU A 19 -1.31 17.42 -8.32
C LEU A 19 -2.39 17.65 -7.27
N ALA A 20 -3.57 18.08 -7.70
CA ALA A 20 -4.69 18.27 -6.79
C ALA A 20 -5.11 16.96 -6.14
N PHE A 21 -5.14 15.88 -6.92
CA PHE A 21 -5.48 14.56 -6.40
C PHE A 21 -4.43 14.08 -5.38
N CYS A 22 -3.14 14.23 -5.70
CA CYS A 22 -2.07 13.82 -4.79
C CYS A 22 -2.13 14.58 -3.47
N SER A 23 -2.48 15.86 -3.50
CA SER A 23 -2.58 16.64 -2.26
C SER A 23 -3.75 16.19 -1.38
N ALA A 24 -4.75 15.51 -1.94
CA ALA A 24 -5.87 14.98 -1.19
C ALA A 24 -5.56 13.63 -0.54
N VAL A 25 -4.51 12.94 -0.97
CA VAL A 25 -4.13 11.64 -0.42
C VAL A 25 -3.20 11.86 0.77
N MET A 26 -3.62 11.37 1.93
CA MET A 26 -2.89 11.56 3.18
C MET A 26 -2.07 10.35 3.61
N ALA A 27 -2.02 9.30 2.79
CA ALA A 27 -1.21 8.12 3.08
C ALA A 27 0.28 8.45 2.97
N ARG A 28 1.07 7.95 3.91
CA ARG A 28 2.51 8.19 3.96
C ARG A 28 3.23 6.88 4.21
N ASP A 29 4.21 6.58 3.34
CA ASP A 29 5.08 5.43 3.52
C ASP A 29 6.07 5.71 4.65
N LEU A 30 6.28 4.73 5.50
CA LEU A 30 7.22 4.83 6.62
C LEU A 30 8.53 4.12 6.26
N ASP A 31 9.65 4.71 6.66
CA ASP A 31 10.94 4.08 6.44
C ASP A 31 11.18 2.96 7.47
N GLN A 32 12.28 2.22 7.25
CA GLN A 32 12.60 1.06 8.09
C GLN A 32 12.93 1.46 9.53
N ASP A 33 13.55 2.60 9.72
CA ASP A 33 13.91 3.07 11.07
C ASP A 33 12.66 3.42 11.88
N GLU A 34 11.70 4.07 11.26
CA GLU A 34 10.42 4.36 11.88
C GLU A 34 9.66 3.07 12.21
N ALA A 35 9.63 2.14 11.27
CA ALA A 35 8.95 0.87 11.48
C ALA A 35 9.57 0.08 12.62
N LEU A 36 10.89 0.04 12.71
CA LEU A 36 11.58 -0.63 13.79
C LEU A 36 11.24 -0.01 15.15
N ARG A 37 11.26 1.30 15.21
CA ARG A 37 10.93 2.02 16.43
C ARG A 37 9.51 1.74 16.89
N LEU A 38 8.55 1.75 15.97
CA LEU A 38 7.16 1.46 16.28
C LEU A 38 6.97 0.03 16.79
N ARG A 39 7.69 -0.93 16.20
CA ARG A 39 7.65 -2.31 16.68
C ARG A 39 8.25 -2.46 18.07
N GLN A 40 9.38 -1.78 18.32
CA GLN A 40 10.02 -1.82 19.64
C GLN A 40 9.14 -1.19 20.71
N GLN A 41 8.37 -0.18 20.35
CA GLN A 41 7.42 0.48 21.26
C GLN A 41 6.12 -0.29 21.43
N GLY A 42 5.90 -1.34 20.65
CA GLY A 42 4.66 -2.12 20.69
C GLY A 42 3.48 -1.45 20.02
N VAL A 43 3.72 -0.41 19.23
CA VAL A 43 2.66 0.30 18.51
C VAL A 43 2.15 -0.52 17.33
N ILE A 44 3.04 -1.25 16.68
CA ILE A 44 2.69 -2.16 15.59
C ILE A 44 3.21 -3.56 15.87
N LEU A 45 2.57 -4.55 15.26
CA LEU A 45 2.96 -5.95 15.37
C LEU A 45 4.13 -6.27 14.44
N PRO A 46 4.91 -7.34 14.74
CA PRO A 46 5.96 -7.76 13.82
C PRO A 46 5.39 -8.15 12.46
N LEU A 47 6.08 -7.75 11.40
CA LEU A 47 5.66 -8.05 10.04
C LEU A 47 5.51 -9.55 9.79
N GLU A 48 6.41 -10.36 10.35
CA GLU A 48 6.38 -11.81 10.20
C GLU A 48 5.05 -12.41 10.65
N GLN A 49 4.52 -11.93 11.76
CA GLN A 49 3.24 -12.38 12.28
C GLN A 49 2.10 -12.07 11.32
N LEU A 50 2.13 -10.87 10.76
CA LEU A 50 1.08 -10.44 9.82
C LEU A 50 1.20 -11.16 8.48
N LEU A 51 2.43 -11.44 8.05
CA LEU A 51 2.66 -12.22 6.82
C LEU A 51 2.18 -13.66 6.98
N GLN A 52 2.34 -14.26 8.15
CA GLN A 52 1.82 -15.61 8.39
C GLN A 52 0.30 -15.64 8.25
N GLN A 53 -0.38 -14.63 8.75
CA GLN A 53 -1.83 -14.52 8.58
C GLN A 53 -2.23 -14.37 7.12
N ALA A 54 -1.54 -13.50 6.39
CA ALA A 54 -1.81 -13.28 4.97
C ALA A 54 -1.57 -14.53 4.15
N MET A 55 -0.45 -15.21 4.38
CA MET A 55 -0.10 -16.45 3.68
C MET A 55 -1.08 -17.58 4.03
N GLY A 56 -1.61 -17.59 5.24
CA GLY A 56 -2.63 -18.56 5.63
C GLY A 56 -3.93 -18.45 4.85
N ARG A 57 -4.26 -17.24 4.39
CA ARG A 57 -5.42 -17.04 3.53
C ARG A 57 -5.22 -17.56 2.11
N TYR A 58 -3.98 -17.54 1.64
CA TYR A 58 -3.63 -17.94 0.27
C TYR A 58 -2.45 -18.91 0.32
N PRO A 59 -2.73 -20.19 0.67
CA PRO A 59 -1.66 -21.19 0.77
C PRO A 59 -0.88 -21.31 -0.53
N GLY A 60 0.44 -21.35 -0.41
CA GLY A 60 1.33 -21.43 -1.57
C GLY A 60 1.62 -20.11 -2.27
N ALA A 61 1.06 -19.02 -1.80
CA ALA A 61 1.32 -17.71 -2.38
C ALA A 61 2.74 -17.24 -2.09
N LYS A 62 3.24 -16.34 -2.95
CA LYS A 62 4.55 -15.72 -2.80
C LYS A 62 4.36 -14.25 -2.47
N LEU A 63 5.20 -13.75 -1.57
CA LEU A 63 5.20 -12.33 -1.25
C LEU A 63 5.87 -11.56 -2.37
N LEU A 64 5.17 -10.58 -2.94
CA LEU A 64 5.72 -9.68 -3.95
C LEU A 64 6.24 -8.39 -3.31
N GLU A 65 5.47 -7.82 -2.38
CA GLU A 65 5.80 -6.54 -1.78
C GLU A 65 5.08 -6.40 -0.44
N ALA A 66 5.71 -5.68 0.49
CA ALA A 66 5.09 -5.31 1.75
C ALA A 66 5.57 -3.91 2.12
N GLU A 67 4.64 -3.00 2.35
CA GLU A 67 4.92 -1.62 2.73
C GLU A 67 4.14 -1.25 3.97
N LEU A 68 4.75 -0.45 4.84
CA LEU A 68 4.07 0.11 6.01
C LEU A 68 3.70 1.55 5.69
N GLU A 69 2.42 1.86 5.87
CA GLU A 69 1.89 3.19 5.62
C GLU A 69 1.20 3.73 6.86
N GLU A 70 1.17 5.04 6.99
CA GLU A 70 0.34 5.74 7.96
C GLU A 70 -0.75 6.49 7.21
N LYS A 71 -2.01 6.26 7.59
CA LYS A 71 -3.16 6.89 6.95
C LYS A 71 -4.18 7.22 8.04
N HIS A 72 -4.47 8.52 8.22
CA HIS A 72 -5.40 8.99 9.24
C HIS A 72 -5.08 8.43 10.64
N ASP A 73 -3.80 8.50 11.01
CA ASP A 73 -3.27 8.01 12.29
C ASP A 73 -3.42 6.49 12.50
N VAL A 74 -3.69 5.75 11.43
CA VAL A 74 -3.74 4.29 11.43
C VAL A 74 -2.54 3.76 10.68
N TYR A 75 -1.83 2.81 11.28
CA TYR A 75 -0.71 2.14 10.62
C TYR A 75 -1.24 0.91 9.88
N ILE A 76 -0.91 0.82 8.61
CA ILE A 76 -1.41 -0.23 7.71
C ILE A 76 -0.23 -0.87 6.99
N TYR A 77 -0.17 -2.21 7.03
CA TYR A 77 0.70 -2.96 6.13
C TYR A 77 -0.08 -3.26 4.85
N GLU A 78 0.47 -2.79 3.73
CA GLU A 78 -0.03 -3.12 2.41
C GLU A 78 0.83 -4.24 1.85
N VAL A 79 0.21 -5.39 1.61
CA VAL A 79 0.90 -6.62 1.22
C VAL A 79 0.38 -7.08 -0.14
N GLU A 80 1.29 -7.35 -1.07
CA GLU A 80 0.94 -7.95 -2.35
C GLU A 80 1.44 -9.39 -2.41
N LEU A 81 0.54 -10.30 -2.76
CA LEU A 81 0.82 -11.72 -2.88
C LEU A 81 0.53 -12.21 -4.29
N LEU A 82 1.35 -13.14 -4.77
CA LEU A 82 1.08 -13.86 -6.01
C LEU A 82 0.62 -15.28 -5.64
N THR A 83 -0.62 -15.61 -6.00
CA THR A 83 -1.16 -16.92 -5.70
C THR A 83 -0.62 -17.98 -6.66
N PRO A 84 -0.73 -19.28 -6.33
CA PRO A 84 -0.32 -20.35 -7.26
C PRO A 84 -1.06 -20.31 -8.60
N GLU A 85 -2.27 -19.74 -8.60
CA GLU A 85 -3.08 -19.59 -9.82
C GLU A 85 -2.64 -18.41 -10.68
N GLY A 86 -1.63 -17.64 -10.23
CA GLY A 86 -1.13 -16.48 -10.96
C GLY A 86 -1.90 -15.20 -10.73
N VAL A 87 -2.70 -15.14 -9.67
CA VAL A 87 -3.48 -13.95 -9.32
C VAL A 87 -2.71 -13.10 -8.31
N VAL A 88 -2.66 -11.79 -8.54
CA VAL A 88 -2.07 -10.85 -7.58
C VAL A 88 -3.16 -10.39 -6.62
N ARG A 89 -2.95 -10.61 -5.33
CA ARG A 89 -3.86 -10.16 -4.27
C ARG A 89 -3.21 -9.02 -3.51
N GLU A 90 -3.99 -7.98 -3.25
CA GLU A 90 -3.57 -6.84 -2.44
C GLU A 90 -4.34 -6.87 -1.13
N LEU A 91 -3.60 -6.94 -0.02
CA LEU A 91 -4.16 -7.01 1.32
C LEU A 91 -3.73 -5.79 2.12
N ASP A 92 -4.67 -5.13 2.76
CA ASP A 92 -4.38 -4.09 3.74
C ASP A 92 -4.68 -4.65 5.12
N ILE A 93 -3.69 -4.60 5.99
CA ILE A 93 -3.77 -5.17 7.33
C ILE A 93 -3.46 -4.07 8.35
N ASN A 94 -4.32 -3.91 9.34
CA ASN A 94 -4.04 -2.99 10.42
C ASN A 94 -2.79 -3.46 11.16
N ALA A 95 -1.74 -2.65 11.12
CA ALA A 95 -0.44 -3.04 11.65
C ALA A 95 -0.44 -3.16 13.17
N SER A 96 -1.34 -2.47 13.85
CA SER A 96 -1.42 -2.49 15.31
C SER A 96 -2.24 -3.66 15.85
N THR A 97 -3.27 -4.10 15.11
CA THR A 97 -4.18 -5.14 15.59
C THR A 97 -4.09 -6.44 14.81
N GLY A 98 -3.53 -6.42 13.60
CA GLY A 98 -3.51 -7.57 12.71
C GLY A 98 -4.82 -7.79 11.96
N ARG A 99 -5.78 -6.89 12.09
CA ARG A 99 -7.07 -7.03 11.43
C ARG A 99 -6.95 -6.79 9.93
N LEU A 100 -7.52 -7.67 9.14
CA LEU A 100 -7.58 -7.50 7.69
C LEU A 100 -8.60 -6.41 7.37
N LEU A 101 -8.15 -5.38 6.65
CA LEU A 101 -8.99 -4.25 6.29
C LEU A 101 -9.49 -4.34 4.85
N LYS A 102 -8.69 -4.96 3.98
CA LYS A 102 -8.98 -5.01 2.57
C LYS A 102 -8.30 -6.24 1.96
N ASP A 103 -8.98 -6.89 1.03
CA ASP A 103 -8.46 -8.01 0.28
C ASP A 103 -9.09 -7.96 -1.09
N LYS A 104 -8.30 -7.60 -2.10
CA LYS A 104 -8.80 -7.48 -3.46
C LYS A 104 -7.81 -8.05 -4.47
N GLU A 105 -8.32 -8.41 -5.62
CA GLU A 105 -7.50 -8.76 -6.77
C GLU A 105 -6.99 -7.47 -7.41
N ASP A 106 -5.70 -7.46 -7.66
CA ASP A 106 -5.04 -6.29 -8.24
C ASP A 106 -5.06 -6.33 -9.78
#